data_051a2545e672061745e33bc85ffb6bae
#
_entry.id   051a2545e672061745e33bc85ffb6bae
#
_cell.length_a   1.000
_cell.length_b   1.000
_cell.length_c   1.000
_cell.angle_alpha   90.00
_cell.angle_beta   90.00
_cell.angle_gamma   90.00
#
_symmetry.space_group_name_H-M   'P 1'
#
loop_
_entity.id
_entity.type
_entity.pdbx_description
1 polymer ?
#
loop_
_entity_poly.entity_id
_entity_poly.type
_entity_poly.pdbx_seq_one_letter_code
_entity_poly.pdbx_strand_id
1 'polypeptide(L)'
;MSLSNDDHRPVLISRAARLSRISALIRSEQISSQAELARRLAAEGIVVSQGTLSRDLKDVGAALGRDQLGNFQYSIPEGEHPSQMTTGLPARNHLARMCHSLCIAVNYNNGAVVIKTPPGAAQYLGSAIDTSGVHTVLGTIAGDDTVLVVCKVGVEGEDLARLFREMAETGLPAKGLVAVN
;
A
#
# COMPACT_ATOMS: atom_id res chain seq x y z
N MET A 1 12.30 20.02 -36.91
CA MET A 1 13.29 20.04 -35.82
C MET A 1 12.71 19.28 -34.65
N SER A 2 13.05 18.02 -34.59
CA SER A 2 12.46 17.03 -33.67
C SER A 2 13.28 17.03 -32.39
N LEU A 3 12.66 17.32 -31.27
CA LEU A 3 13.24 17.13 -29.92
C LEU A 3 12.44 16.04 -29.21
N SER A 4 12.68 14.80 -29.62
CA SER A 4 12.33 13.65 -28.81
C SER A 4 13.61 13.20 -28.12
N ASN A 5 13.89 13.74 -26.96
CA ASN A 5 14.89 13.17 -26.06
C ASN A 5 14.13 12.62 -24.85
N ASP A 6 13.67 11.40 -25.00
CA ASP A 6 13.10 10.60 -23.92
C ASP A 6 14.27 10.25 -22.98
N ASP A 7 14.50 11.14 -22.01
CA ASP A 7 15.60 11.04 -21.03
C ASP A 7 15.24 9.93 -20.00
N HIS A 8 15.33 8.68 -20.45
CA HIS A 8 15.20 7.49 -19.61
C HIS A 8 16.42 7.37 -18.68
N ARG A 9 16.55 8.37 -17.78
CA ARG A 9 17.50 8.25 -16.68
C ARG A 9 17.01 7.19 -15.72
N PRO A 10 17.85 6.20 -15.35
CA PRO A 10 17.47 5.22 -14.35
C PRO A 10 17.09 5.94 -13.06
N VAL A 11 15.88 5.67 -12.58
CA VAL A 11 15.40 6.22 -11.30
C VAL A 11 16.21 5.57 -10.20
N LEU A 12 17.00 6.36 -9.48
CA LEU A 12 17.69 5.91 -8.28
C LEU A 12 16.64 5.74 -7.17
N ILE A 13 16.21 4.50 -6.95
CA ILE A 13 15.30 4.17 -5.87
C ILE A 13 16.03 3.47 -4.74
N SER A 14 15.57 3.71 -3.50
CA SER A 14 16.09 3.01 -2.34
C SER A 14 15.80 1.50 -2.43
N ARG A 15 16.60 0.68 -1.71
CA ARG A 15 16.34 -0.77 -1.61
C ARG A 15 14.90 -1.04 -1.11
N ALA A 16 14.43 -0.30 -0.11
CA ALA A 16 13.09 -0.44 0.43
C ALA A 16 12.01 -0.17 -0.63
N ALA A 17 12.13 0.93 -1.39
CA ALA A 17 11.20 1.26 -2.47
C ALA A 17 11.21 0.19 -3.57
N ARG A 18 12.38 -0.36 -3.92
CA ARG A 18 12.50 -1.45 -4.87
C ARG A 18 11.82 -2.74 -4.39
N LEU A 19 12.05 -3.15 -3.13
CA LEU A 19 11.38 -4.32 -2.54
C LEU A 19 9.87 -4.17 -2.52
N SER A 20 9.37 -2.99 -2.15
CA SER A 20 7.94 -2.67 -2.19
C SER A 20 7.38 -2.81 -3.61
N ARG A 21 8.09 -2.30 -4.63
CA ARG A 21 7.64 -2.40 -6.02
C ARG A 21 7.65 -3.83 -6.55
N ILE A 22 8.68 -4.63 -6.23
CA ILE A 22 8.75 -6.06 -6.55
C ILE A 22 7.54 -6.79 -5.96
N SER A 23 7.24 -6.55 -4.67
CA SER A 23 6.09 -7.16 -4.00
C SER A 23 4.76 -6.77 -4.67
N ALA A 24 4.61 -5.49 -5.06
CA ALA A 24 3.42 -5.01 -5.74
C ALA A 24 3.23 -5.69 -7.10
N LEU A 25 4.27 -5.79 -7.93
CA LEU A 25 4.23 -6.44 -9.24
C LEU A 25 3.85 -7.92 -9.14
N ILE A 26 4.47 -8.67 -8.21
CA ILE A 26 4.18 -10.11 -8.02
C ILE A 26 2.72 -10.34 -7.59
N ARG A 27 2.11 -9.37 -6.89
CA ARG A 27 0.72 -9.49 -6.43
C ARG A 27 -0.32 -9.05 -7.45
N SER A 28 0.04 -8.06 -8.28
CA SER A 28 -0.90 -7.50 -9.26
C SER A 28 -0.82 -8.17 -10.62
N GLU A 29 0.27 -8.86 -10.94
CA GLU A 29 0.53 -9.44 -12.25
C GLU A 29 1.02 -10.90 -12.13
N GLN A 30 0.78 -11.68 -13.18
CA GLN A 30 1.32 -13.02 -13.30
C GLN A 30 2.77 -12.94 -13.78
N ILE A 31 3.72 -13.06 -12.87
CA ILE A 31 5.15 -13.04 -13.16
C ILE A 31 5.69 -14.46 -13.17
N SER A 32 6.07 -14.96 -14.34
CA SER A 32 6.51 -16.35 -14.53
C SER A 32 8.00 -16.56 -14.39
N SER A 33 8.82 -15.50 -14.43
CA SER A 33 10.27 -15.59 -14.38
C SER A 33 10.95 -14.32 -13.86
N GLN A 34 12.20 -14.46 -13.38
CA GLN A 34 13.03 -13.31 -12.99
C GLN A 34 13.29 -12.37 -14.16
N ALA A 35 13.44 -12.91 -15.37
CA ALA A 35 13.65 -12.11 -16.58
C ALA A 35 12.43 -11.24 -16.90
N GLU A 36 11.24 -11.76 -16.69
CA GLU A 36 10.00 -11.01 -16.84
C GLU A 36 9.89 -9.90 -15.81
N LEU A 37 10.13 -10.21 -14.53
CA LEU A 37 10.13 -9.22 -13.46
C LEU A 37 11.15 -8.10 -13.72
N ALA A 38 12.37 -8.46 -14.18
CA ALA A 38 13.38 -7.48 -14.54
C ALA A 38 12.92 -6.54 -15.67
N ARG A 39 12.22 -7.07 -16.69
CA ARG A 39 11.66 -6.25 -17.78
C ARG A 39 10.56 -5.31 -17.28
N ARG A 40 9.68 -5.76 -16.37
CA ARG A 40 8.64 -4.92 -15.77
C ARG A 40 9.25 -3.77 -14.97
N LEU A 41 10.23 -4.07 -14.13
CA LEU A 41 10.98 -3.06 -13.36
C LEU A 41 11.70 -2.07 -14.28
N ALA A 42 12.36 -2.56 -15.34
CA ALA A 42 13.05 -1.71 -16.30
C ALA A 42 12.10 -0.77 -17.07
N ALA A 43 10.89 -1.21 -17.39
CA ALA A 43 9.84 -0.37 -17.98
C ALA A 43 9.44 0.80 -17.08
N GLU A 44 9.65 0.70 -15.78
CA GLU A 44 9.44 1.76 -14.78
C GLU A 44 10.73 2.54 -14.45
N GLY A 45 11.80 2.34 -15.23
CA GLY A 45 13.09 2.98 -15.01
C GLY A 45 13.94 2.33 -13.90
N ILE A 46 13.52 1.19 -13.35
CA ILE A 46 14.22 0.49 -12.26
C ILE A 46 15.09 -0.61 -12.85
N VAL A 47 16.37 -0.32 -13.05
CA VAL A 47 17.33 -1.28 -13.59
C VAL A 47 18.06 -1.99 -12.46
N VAL A 48 18.00 -3.33 -12.45
CA VAL A 48 18.64 -4.18 -11.43
C VAL A 48 19.44 -5.30 -12.07
N SER A 49 20.53 -5.69 -11.44
CA SER A 49 21.29 -6.88 -11.85
C SER A 49 20.53 -8.16 -11.41
N GLN A 50 20.75 -9.27 -12.14
CA GLN A 50 20.16 -10.57 -11.81
C GLN A 50 20.47 -11.00 -10.36
N GLY A 51 21.71 -10.79 -9.90
CA GLY A 51 22.12 -11.13 -8.54
C GLY A 51 21.40 -10.30 -7.47
N THR A 52 21.15 -9.01 -7.75
CA THR A 52 20.36 -8.14 -6.88
C THR A 52 18.90 -8.60 -6.85
N LEU A 53 18.29 -8.85 -8.01
CA LEU A 53 16.91 -9.28 -8.11
C LEU A 53 16.67 -10.63 -7.41
N SER A 54 17.62 -11.57 -7.53
CA SER A 54 17.53 -12.86 -6.84
C SER A 54 17.57 -12.72 -5.31
N ARG A 55 18.34 -11.77 -4.77
CA ARG A 55 18.34 -11.46 -3.33
C ARG A 55 17.06 -10.77 -2.91
N ASP A 56 16.64 -9.77 -3.67
CA ASP A 56 15.41 -9.03 -3.40
C ASP A 56 14.18 -9.95 -3.37
N LEU A 57 14.09 -10.94 -4.28
CA LEU A 57 13.02 -11.95 -4.27
C LEU A 57 13.01 -12.79 -2.99
N LYS A 58 14.20 -13.18 -2.49
CA LYS A 58 14.32 -13.87 -1.19
C LYS A 58 13.88 -12.97 -0.04
N ASP A 59 14.28 -11.71 -0.07
CA ASP A 59 13.97 -10.74 1.00
C ASP A 59 12.47 -10.43 1.08
N VAL A 60 11.74 -10.45 -0.05
CA VAL A 60 10.28 -10.30 -0.07
C VAL A 60 9.55 -11.64 0.16
N GLY A 61 10.27 -12.74 0.34
CA GLY A 61 9.69 -14.06 0.54
C GLY A 61 8.99 -14.63 -0.70
N ALA A 62 9.33 -14.14 -1.90
CA ALA A 62 8.74 -14.64 -3.13
C ALA A 62 9.25 -16.03 -3.49
N ALA A 63 8.33 -16.95 -3.78
CA ALA A 63 8.62 -18.30 -4.23
C ALA A 63 8.02 -18.54 -5.62
N LEU A 64 8.77 -19.26 -6.47
CA LEU A 64 8.25 -19.71 -7.76
C LEU A 64 7.48 -21.02 -7.55
N GLY A 65 6.20 -21.00 -7.82
CA GLY A 65 5.30 -22.15 -7.72
C GLY A 65 4.57 -22.42 -9.03
N ARG A 66 3.62 -23.35 -9.02
CA ARG A 66 2.68 -23.59 -10.13
C ARG A 66 1.29 -23.08 -9.72
N ASP A 67 0.63 -22.39 -10.63
CA ASP A 67 -0.77 -22.02 -10.48
C ASP A 67 -1.72 -23.23 -10.67
N GLN A 68 -3.02 -23.00 -10.56
CA GLN A 68 -4.03 -24.05 -10.73
C GLN A 68 -4.08 -24.62 -12.16
N LEU A 69 -3.51 -23.92 -13.13
CA LEU A 69 -3.40 -24.31 -14.52
C LEU A 69 -2.06 -24.98 -14.86
N GLY A 70 -1.14 -25.09 -13.86
CA GLY A 70 0.17 -25.71 -14.01
C GLY A 70 1.27 -24.78 -14.53
N ASN A 71 1.00 -23.48 -14.74
CA ASN A 71 1.98 -22.50 -15.18
C ASN A 71 2.87 -22.06 -14.01
N PHE A 72 4.15 -21.77 -14.29
CA PHE A 72 5.03 -21.21 -13.28
C PHE A 72 4.66 -19.75 -12.99
N GLN A 73 4.57 -19.42 -11.70
CA GLN A 73 4.28 -18.08 -11.24
C GLN A 73 5.00 -17.80 -9.92
N TYR A 74 5.57 -16.60 -9.79
CA TYR A 74 6.01 -16.10 -8.49
C TYR A 74 4.80 -15.75 -7.64
N SER A 75 4.84 -16.19 -6.38
CA SER A 75 3.87 -15.81 -5.34
C SER A 75 4.60 -15.44 -4.07
N ILE A 76 4.04 -14.54 -3.31
CA ILE A 76 4.50 -14.23 -1.96
C ILE A 76 3.48 -14.86 -1.02
N PRO A 77 3.87 -15.86 -0.21
CA PRO A 77 2.97 -16.48 0.76
C PRO A 77 2.37 -15.42 1.68
N GLU A 78 1.08 -15.52 1.92
CA GLU A 78 0.40 -14.69 2.93
C GLU A 78 0.84 -15.16 4.33
N GLY A 79 1.93 -14.60 4.81
CA GLY A 79 2.34 -14.73 6.20
C GLY A 79 1.83 -13.56 7.03
N GLU A 80 1.62 -13.76 8.32
CA GLU A 80 1.09 -12.78 9.29
C GLU A 80 2.04 -11.58 9.55
N HIS A 81 2.62 -10.97 8.52
CA HIS A 81 3.31 -9.70 8.68
C HIS A 81 2.32 -8.54 8.51
N PRO A 82 2.16 -7.68 9.52
CA PRO A 82 1.23 -6.55 9.47
C PRO A 82 1.46 -5.59 8.29
N SER A 83 2.66 -5.58 7.71
CA SER A 83 3.05 -4.72 6.58
C SER A 83 2.72 -5.31 5.20
N GLN A 84 2.06 -6.46 5.10
CA GLN A 84 1.83 -7.16 3.82
C GLN A 84 0.35 -7.41 3.49
N MET A 85 -0.56 -6.63 4.07
CA MET A 85 -1.95 -6.72 3.65
C MET A 85 -2.12 -6.18 2.23
N THR A 86 -2.51 -7.08 1.33
CA THR A 86 -2.87 -6.78 -0.05
C THR A 86 -3.93 -5.68 -0.09
N THR A 87 -3.74 -4.69 -0.98
CA THR A 87 -4.81 -3.74 -1.33
C THR A 87 -6.07 -4.52 -1.73
N GLY A 88 -7.20 -4.19 -1.15
CA GLY A 88 -8.45 -4.86 -1.46
C GLY A 88 -9.36 -5.05 -0.24
N LEU A 89 -10.35 -5.91 -0.38
CA LEU A 89 -11.34 -6.15 0.67
C LEU A 89 -10.73 -6.63 2.01
N PRO A 90 -9.72 -7.53 2.05
CA PRO A 90 -9.08 -7.93 3.30
C PRO A 90 -8.39 -6.77 4.02
N ALA A 91 -7.66 -5.91 3.31
CA ALA A 91 -7.00 -4.75 3.89
C ALA A 91 -7.99 -3.72 4.44
N ARG A 92 -9.12 -3.51 3.74
CA ARG A 92 -10.20 -2.62 4.19
C ARG A 92 -10.92 -3.17 5.43
N ASN A 93 -11.15 -4.48 5.48
CA ASN A 93 -11.70 -5.13 6.67
C ASN A 93 -10.75 -4.99 7.87
N HIS A 94 -9.44 -5.10 7.63
CA HIS A 94 -8.44 -4.87 8.67
C HIS A 94 -8.48 -3.42 9.16
N LEU A 95 -8.46 -2.44 8.24
CA LEU A 95 -8.56 -1.02 8.60
C LEU A 95 -9.81 -0.75 9.42
N ALA A 96 -10.97 -1.26 9.01
CA ALA A 96 -12.21 -1.04 9.73
C ALA A 96 -12.15 -1.59 11.18
N ARG A 97 -11.60 -2.80 11.37
CA ARG A 97 -11.37 -3.36 12.71
C ARG A 97 -10.40 -2.53 13.54
N MET A 98 -9.31 -2.02 12.91
CA MET A 98 -8.35 -1.15 13.59
C MET A 98 -8.99 0.17 14.00
N CYS A 99 -9.80 0.79 13.13
CA CYS A 99 -10.59 1.97 13.47
C CYS A 99 -11.51 1.71 14.66
N HIS A 100 -12.27 0.61 14.62
CA HIS A 100 -13.19 0.24 15.70
C HIS A 100 -12.48 0.03 17.03
N SER A 101 -11.29 -0.55 17.01
CA SER A 101 -10.54 -0.86 18.22
C SER A 101 -9.73 0.30 18.77
N LEU A 102 -9.27 1.23 17.93
CA LEU A 102 -8.25 2.22 18.30
C LEU A 102 -8.69 3.67 18.15
N CYS A 103 -9.72 4.01 17.36
CA CYS A 103 -10.17 5.39 17.26
C CYS A 103 -10.88 5.85 18.51
N ILE A 104 -10.34 6.89 19.16
CA ILE A 104 -10.98 7.57 20.30
C ILE A 104 -11.77 8.78 19.82
N ALA A 105 -11.18 9.56 18.89
CA ALA A 105 -11.79 10.75 18.33
C ALA A 105 -11.29 10.99 16.91
N VAL A 106 -12.13 11.56 16.06
CA VAL A 106 -11.81 11.94 14.70
C VAL A 106 -12.20 13.39 14.47
N ASN A 107 -11.21 14.23 14.23
CA ASN A 107 -11.36 15.66 13.90
C ASN A 107 -10.82 15.90 12.49
N TYR A 108 -11.21 17.00 11.86
CA TYR A 108 -10.80 17.31 10.50
C TYR A 108 -10.74 18.81 10.21
N ASN A 109 -10.06 19.15 9.13
CA ASN A 109 -10.16 20.40 8.39
C ASN A 109 -10.23 20.08 6.90
N ASN A 110 -10.21 21.11 6.05
CA ASN A 110 -10.43 20.95 4.59
C ASN A 110 -9.45 19.96 3.92
N GLY A 111 -8.23 19.81 4.42
CA GLY A 111 -7.17 18.99 3.78
C GLY A 111 -6.61 17.86 4.64
N ALA A 112 -7.12 17.68 5.86
CA ALA A 112 -6.54 16.70 6.79
C ALA A 112 -7.57 16.17 7.79
N VAL A 113 -7.31 14.95 8.25
CA VAL A 113 -8.04 14.30 9.36
C VAL A 113 -7.05 13.99 10.48
N VAL A 114 -7.44 14.29 11.71
CA VAL A 114 -6.67 13.96 12.91
C VAL A 114 -7.42 12.91 13.71
N ILE A 115 -6.81 11.75 13.88
CA ILE A 115 -7.39 10.63 14.63
C ILE A 115 -6.64 10.48 15.95
N LYS A 116 -7.36 10.47 17.06
CA LYS A 116 -6.82 10.15 18.38
C LYS A 116 -6.96 8.65 18.66
N THR A 117 -5.91 8.08 19.24
CA THR A 117 -5.83 6.67 19.64
C THR A 117 -5.38 6.55 21.10
N PRO A 118 -5.43 5.39 21.73
CA PRO A 118 -4.70 5.12 22.95
C PRO A 118 -3.20 5.34 22.76
N PRO A 119 -2.44 5.73 23.79
CA PRO A 119 -0.99 5.86 23.74
C PRO A 119 -0.30 4.59 23.18
N GLY A 120 0.66 4.76 22.29
CA GLY A 120 1.39 3.69 21.63
C GLY A 120 0.65 3.03 20.45
N ALA A 121 -0.62 3.39 20.16
CA ALA A 121 -1.43 2.71 19.15
C ALA A 121 -1.45 3.43 17.78
N ALA A 122 -0.98 4.68 17.70
CA ALA A 122 -1.10 5.48 16.48
C ALA A 122 -0.35 4.87 15.29
N GLN A 123 0.82 4.29 15.51
CA GLN A 123 1.61 3.65 14.45
C GLN A 123 0.88 2.47 13.80
N TYR A 124 0.16 1.66 14.58
CA TYR A 124 -0.62 0.53 14.06
C TYR A 124 -1.76 1.01 13.17
N LEU A 125 -2.49 2.05 13.62
CA LEU A 125 -3.58 2.61 12.83
C LEU A 125 -3.06 3.30 11.56
N GLY A 126 -1.99 4.09 11.65
CA GLY A 126 -1.36 4.73 10.50
C GLY A 126 -0.93 3.72 9.44
N SER A 127 -0.25 2.65 9.83
CA SER A 127 0.14 1.55 8.94
C SER A 127 -1.08 0.89 8.29
N ALA A 128 -2.16 0.66 9.04
CA ALA A 128 -3.39 0.09 8.49
C ALA A 128 -4.04 1.01 7.45
N ILE A 129 -4.01 2.33 7.66
CA ILE A 129 -4.51 3.32 6.69
C ILE A 129 -3.67 3.26 5.40
N ASP A 130 -2.33 3.36 5.52
CA ASP A 130 -1.43 3.42 4.36
C ASP A 130 -1.47 2.12 3.52
N THR A 131 -1.68 0.98 4.16
CA THR A 131 -1.75 -0.33 3.47
C THR A 131 -3.15 -0.68 2.94
N SER A 132 -4.19 0.04 3.37
CA SER A 132 -5.59 -0.27 3.01
C SER A 132 -5.96 0.05 1.56
N GLY A 133 -5.17 0.85 0.87
CA GLY A 133 -5.46 1.31 -0.49
C GLY A 133 -6.59 2.34 -0.56
N VAL A 134 -6.82 3.12 0.50
CA VAL A 134 -7.75 4.26 0.49
C VAL A 134 -7.16 5.37 -0.38
N HIS A 135 -7.62 5.47 -1.62
CA HIS A 135 -7.02 6.37 -2.62
C HIS A 135 -7.31 7.85 -2.40
N THR A 136 -8.19 8.20 -1.48
CA THR A 136 -8.42 9.58 -1.02
C THR A 136 -7.35 10.08 -0.05
N VAL A 137 -6.53 9.18 0.48
CA VAL A 137 -5.42 9.49 1.39
C VAL A 137 -4.14 9.70 0.58
N LEU A 138 -3.42 10.79 0.85
CA LEU A 138 -2.07 11.04 0.32
C LEU A 138 -1.01 10.28 1.13
N GLY A 139 -1.19 10.22 2.44
CA GLY A 139 -0.32 9.52 3.38
C GLY A 139 -0.67 9.87 4.82
N THR A 140 0.00 9.22 5.78
CA THR A 140 -0.19 9.44 7.21
C THR A 140 1.10 9.82 7.93
N ILE A 141 0.95 10.52 9.05
CA ILE A 141 2.02 10.76 10.03
C ILE A 141 1.48 10.31 11.39
N ALA A 142 2.12 9.32 11.98
CA ALA A 142 1.71 8.80 13.28
C ALA A 142 2.69 9.24 14.38
N GLY A 143 2.13 9.83 15.44
CA GLY A 143 2.82 10.06 16.70
C GLY A 143 2.67 8.89 17.65
N ASP A 144 2.57 9.17 18.95
CA ASP A 144 2.31 8.16 19.98
C ASP A 144 0.82 7.83 20.10
N ASP A 145 -0.04 8.85 20.19
CA ASP A 145 -1.49 8.76 20.40
C ASP A 145 -2.32 9.44 19.30
N THR A 146 -1.68 9.90 18.24
CA THR A 146 -2.34 10.71 17.22
C THR A 146 -1.84 10.34 15.84
N VAL A 147 -2.78 10.14 14.90
CA VAL A 147 -2.49 9.98 13.47
C VAL A 147 -3.00 11.22 12.73
N LEU A 148 -2.12 11.87 11.99
CA LEU A 148 -2.47 12.87 10.99
C LEU A 148 -2.61 12.18 9.65
N VAL A 149 -3.77 12.27 9.04
CA VAL A 149 -4.07 11.75 7.69
C VAL A 149 -4.18 12.93 6.74
N VAL A 150 -3.36 12.96 5.71
CA VAL A 150 -3.36 14.02 4.69
C VAL A 150 -4.24 13.60 3.52
N CYS A 151 -5.20 14.44 3.16
CA CYS A 151 -6.09 14.20 2.02
C CYS A 151 -5.38 14.47 0.69
N LYS A 152 -5.76 13.73 -0.35
CA LYS A 152 -5.38 14.10 -1.72
C LYS A 152 -6.11 15.37 -2.16
N VAL A 153 -5.55 16.05 -3.16
CA VAL A 153 -6.15 17.26 -3.75
C VAL A 153 -7.57 16.94 -4.23
N GLY A 154 -8.51 17.80 -3.89
CA GLY A 154 -9.94 17.65 -4.24
C GLY A 154 -10.74 16.73 -3.30
N VAL A 155 -10.13 16.25 -2.23
CA VAL A 155 -10.82 15.47 -1.19
C VAL A 155 -11.04 16.34 0.04
N GLU A 156 -12.28 16.49 0.46
CA GLU A 156 -12.63 17.21 1.68
C GLU A 156 -12.35 16.35 2.92
N GLY A 157 -11.69 16.93 3.91
CA GLY A 157 -11.38 16.26 5.18
C GLY A 157 -12.62 15.77 5.90
N GLU A 158 -13.75 16.46 5.74
CA GLU A 158 -15.05 16.06 6.31
C GLU A 158 -15.51 14.69 5.79
N ASP A 159 -15.43 14.48 4.47
CA ASP A 159 -15.83 13.23 3.84
C ASP A 159 -14.96 12.07 4.30
N LEU A 160 -13.65 12.29 4.36
CA LEU A 160 -12.72 11.28 4.85
C LEU A 160 -12.93 11.00 6.35
N ALA A 161 -13.16 12.03 7.16
CA ALA A 161 -13.45 11.87 8.59
C ALA A 161 -14.74 11.09 8.83
N ARG A 162 -15.77 11.29 8.01
CA ARG A 162 -17.02 10.52 8.06
C ARG A 162 -16.76 9.02 7.83
N LEU A 163 -15.93 8.66 6.86
CA LEU A 163 -15.56 7.27 6.61
C LEU A 163 -14.84 6.63 7.81
N PHE A 164 -13.91 7.35 8.43
CA PHE A 164 -13.22 6.85 9.62
C PHE A 164 -14.16 6.68 10.84
N ARG A 165 -15.10 7.61 11.02
CA ARG A 165 -16.12 7.50 12.08
C ARG A 165 -17.04 6.30 11.84
N GLU A 166 -17.55 6.11 10.63
CA GLU A 166 -18.37 4.96 10.25
C GLU A 166 -17.65 3.64 10.55
N MET A 167 -16.37 3.53 10.19
CA MET A 167 -15.57 2.34 10.50
C MET A 167 -15.30 2.19 12.00
N ALA A 168 -15.08 3.27 12.72
CA ALA A 168 -14.90 3.23 14.18
C ALA A 168 -16.16 2.77 14.92
N GLU A 169 -17.33 3.17 14.44
CA GLU A 169 -18.63 2.78 15.02
C GLU A 169 -19.02 1.34 14.68
N THR A 170 -18.83 0.94 13.42
CA THR A 170 -19.38 -0.33 12.90
C THR A 170 -18.40 -1.49 12.90
N GLY A 171 -17.08 -1.21 12.85
CA GLY A 171 -16.05 -2.22 12.60
C GLY A 171 -16.07 -2.79 11.17
N LEU A 172 -16.88 -2.21 10.28
CA LEU A 172 -17.04 -2.63 8.89
C LEU A 172 -16.47 -1.57 7.93
N PRO A 173 -16.00 -1.98 6.74
CA PRO A 173 -15.53 -1.04 5.74
C PRO A 173 -16.63 -0.06 5.34
N ALA A 174 -16.33 1.23 5.40
CA ALA A 174 -17.25 2.28 5.00
C ALA A 174 -17.59 2.19 3.50
N LYS A 175 -18.84 2.46 3.13
CA LYS A 175 -19.33 2.29 1.75
C LYS A 175 -18.68 3.22 0.72
N GLY A 176 -18.07 4.32 1.14
CA GLY A 176 -17.36 5.29 0.28
C GLY A 176 -15.87 5.01 0.06
N LEU A 177 -15.32 3.91 0.61
CA LEU A 177 -13.91 3.54 0.46
C LEU A 177 -13.53 3.00 -0.93
N VAL A 178 -14.50 2.77 -1.80
CA VAL A 178 -14.29 2.25 -3.16
C VAL A 178 -14.18 3.42 -4.13
N ALA A 179 -13.09 3.48 -4.93
CA ALA A 179 -13.08 4.33 -6.11
C ALA A 179 -14.25 3.96 -7.01
N VAL A 180 -15.00 4.96 -7.38
CA VAL A 180 -15.74 4.87 -8.63
C VAL A 180 -14.67 4.87 -9.73
N ASN A 181 -14.62 3.80 -10.52
CA ASN A 181 -13.83 3.72 -11.75
C ASN A 181 -14.12 4.90 -12.67
#